data_336c5752855129ed30f296b1d84a0a8f
#
_entry.id   336c5752855129ed30f296b1d84a0a8f
#
_cell.length_a   1.000
_cell.length_b   1.000
_cell.length_c   1.000
_cell.angle_alpha   90.00
_cell.angle_beta   90.00
_cell.angle_gamma   90.00
#
_symmetry.space_group_name_H-M   'P 1'
#
loop_
_entity.id
_entity.type
_entity.pdbx_description
1 polymer ?
#
loop_
_entity_poly.entity_id
_entity_poly.type
_entity_poly.pdbx_seq_one_letter_code
_entity_poly.pdbx_strand_id
1 'polypeptide(L)'
;MGGLKVFMLGWEFPPFISGGLGTACYGLTKALDGLGIKVTFVLPRAVDDQYTTHVKLLTPHSQTPPGTLKFPEFKNVVFRTISSPLQPYSTPQLYQRQIEEKIRQKHAIAGTTTGALFSSTDYGNNIYHEVRRYAAMAADLAKDEQFDVVHAHDWMTYPAGITVAAMTGNPLVVHVHSTEFDRSGEHVNQVIYDIEREGMERADRVITVSHLTRNTIISRYSISGDKVKVVYNGVERSNKWALTGTDIKKDEKIVLFLGRITMQKGPEYFLHAAKKVLQVMDKVKFVVAGSGDLMNRTVEMAAELGIGNKVLFTGFLHGEDVQKIYKMADLYVMPSVSEPFGIAPLEALDNDVPVIISKQSGVSEVLTHVLKVDFWDVDEIANKIVAVLKYPPLQTTLRNHGNFEVRRLRWKDSAQKCAEIYEELLVTV
;
A
#
# COMPACT_ATOMS: atom_id res chain seq x y z
N MET A 1 -12.12 -20.74 -17.94
CA MET A 1 -11.95 -19.53 -17.12
C MET A 1 -13.01 -18.43 -17.33
N GLY A 2 -13.83 -18.46 -18.34
CA GLY A 2 -14.77 -17.36 -18.70
C GLY A 2 -16.06 -17.20 -17.86
N GLY A 3 -16.16 -17.80 -16.71
CA GLY A 3 -17.37 -17.72 -15.89
C GLY A 3 -17.18 -17.32 -14.42
N LEU A 4 -15.93 -17.30 -13.93
CA LEU A 4 -15.63 -17.04 -12.53
C LEU A 4 -15.95 -15.60 -12.14
N LYS A 5 -16.68 -15.45 -11.02
CA LYS A 5 -17.12 -14.16 -10.47
C LYS A 5 -16.59 -14.01 -9.04
N VAL A 6 -15.94 -12.88 -8.75
CA VAL A 6 -15.35 -12.59 -7.45
C VAL A 6 -15.99 -11.35 -6.82
N PHE A 7 -16.45 -11.47 -5.58
CA PHE A 7 -16.87 -10.34 -4.76
C PHE A 7 -15.66 -9.89 -3.93
N MET A 8 -15.05 -8.79 -4.33
CA MET A 8 -13.79 -8.31 -3.79
C MET A 8 -14.01 -7.13 -2.86
N LEU A 9 -13.47 -7.22 -1.66
CA LEU A 9 -13.60 -6.23 -0.59
C LEU A 9 -12.26 -5.54 -0.38
N GLY A 10 -12.22 -4.24 -0.60
CA GLY A 10 -11.05 -3.42 -0.39
C GLY A 10 -11.39 -2.08 0.25
N TRP A 11 -10.37 -1.34 0.66
CA TRP A 11 -10.53 -0.04 1.30
C TRP A 11 -9.61 1.02 0.72
N GLU A 12 -8.78 0.64 -0.24
CA GLU A 12 -7.88 1.52 -0.98
C GLU A 12 -7.85 1.13 -2.46
N PHE A 13 -8.03 2.10 -3.34
CA PHE A 13 -7.96 1.92 -4.78
C PHE A 13 -7.73 3.27 -5.49
N PRO A 14 -6.81 3.38 -6.47
CA PRO A 14 -6.62 4.61 -7.24
C PRO A 14 -7.92 5.03 -8.00
N PRO A 15 -8.20 6.32 -8.19
CA PRO A 15 -7.40 7.49 -7.79
C PRO A 15 -7.69 7.99 -6.37
N PHE A 16 -8.58 7.33 -5.62
CA PHE A 16 -9.07 7.84 -4.33
C PHE A 16 -7.98 7.89 -3.27
N ILE A 17 -7.14 6.86 -3.22
CA ILE A 17 -5.92 6.82 -2.38
C ILE A 17 -4.96 5.84 -3.04
N SER A 18 -3.69 6.19 -3.10
CA SER A 18 -2.65 5.39 -3.75
C SER A 18 -1.47 5.19 -2.81
N GLY A 19 -1.62 4.26 -1.87
CA GLY A 19 -0.51 3.66 -1.14
C GLY A 19 -0.12 2.30 -1.76
N GLY A 20 0.71 1.55 -1.05
CA GLY A 20 1.14 0.23 -1.52
C GLY A 20 -0.01 -0.75 -1.72
N LEU A 21 -1.02 -0.72 -0.83
CA LEU A 21 -2.22 -1.56 -0.95
C LEU A 21 -3.07 -1.16 -2.16
N GLY A 22 -3.30 0.14 -2.38
CA GLY A 22 -4.05 0.62 -3.54
C GLY A 22 -3.40 0.22 -4.86
N THR A 23 -2.07 0.35 -4.95
CA THR A 23 -1.28 -0.13 -6.09
C THR A 23 -1.42 -1.63 -6.29
N ALA A 24 -1.38 -2.42 -5.21
CA ALA A 24 -1.54 -3.87 -5.26
C ALA A 24 -2.96 -4.27 -5.70
N CYS A 25 -4.00 -3.67 -5.12
CA CYS A 25 -5.39 -3.91 -5.51
C CYS A 25 -5.65 -3.55 -6.96
N TYR A 26 -5.13 -2.40 -7.42
CA TYR A 26 -5.26 -1.98 -8.83
C TYR A 26 -4.58 -2.97 -9.78
N GLY A 27 -3.32 -3.30 -9.53
CA GLY A 27 -2.56 -4.19 -10.40
C GLY A 27 -3.16 -5.60 -10.49
N LEU A 28 -3.56 -6.16 -9.34
CA LEU A 28 -4.22 -7.46 -9.28
C LEU A 28 -5.57 -7.46 -10.01
N THR A 29 -6.43 -6.47 -9.71
CA THR A 29 -7.77 -6.38 -10.31
C THR A 29 -7.69 -6.20 -11.83
N LYS A 30 -6.77 -5.36 -12.32
CA LYS A 30 -6.52 -5.16 -13.76
C LYS A 30 -6.07 -6.46 -14.44
N ALA A 31 -5.23 -7.23 -13.77
CA ALA A 31 -4.76 -8.49 -14.31
C ALA A 31 -5.85 -9.58 -14.28
N LEU A 32 -6.71 -9.62 -13.25
CA LEU A 32 -7.89 -10.49 -13.22
C LEU A 32 -8.88 -10.15 -14.33
N ASP A 33 -9.14 -8.86 -14.57
CA ASP A 33 -9.92 -8.37 -15.72
C ASP A 33 -9.36 -8.87 -17.05
N GLY A 34 -8.02 -8.79 -17.21
CA GLY A 34 -7.33 -9.30 -18.38
C GLY A 34 -7.41 -10.82 -18.59
N LEU A 35 -7.70 -11.58 -17.51
CA LEU A 35 -7.99 -13.02 -17.55
C LEU A 35 -9.48 -13.32 -17.82
N GLY A 36 -10.34 -12.30 -17.93
CA GLY A 36 -11.78 -12.43 -18.13
C GLY A 36 -12.56 -12.79 -16.88
N ILE A 37 -11.96 -12.68 -15.70
CA ILE A 37 -12.63 -12.89 -14.41
C ILE A 37 -13.49 -11.67 -14.08
N LYS A 38 -14.76 -11.90 -13.73
CA LYS A 38 -15.68 -10.84 -13.35
C LYS A 38 -15.46 -10.46 -11.88
N VAL A 39 -15.21 -9.19 -11.61
CA VAL A 39 -14.98 -8.68 -10.26
C VAL A 39 -16.00 -7.61 -9.90
N THR A 40 -16.73 -7.81 -8.81
CA THR A 40 -17.46 -6.73 -8.13
C THR A 40 -16.60 -6.23 -6.99
N PHE A 41 -16.01 -5.04 -7.15
CA PHE A 41 -15.09 -4.46 -6.17
C PHE A 41 -15.83 -3.45 -5.27
N VAL A 42 -15.85 -3.71 -3.97
CA VAL A 42 -16.53 -2.86 -2.97
C VAL A 42 -15.51 -1.98 -2.25
N LEU A 43 -15.74 -0.68 -2.27
CA LEU A 43 -14.86 0.34 -1.67
C LEU A 43 -15.62 1.23 -0.69
N PRO A 44 -15.02 1.66 0.44
CA PRO A 44 -15.57 2.75 1.24
C PRO A 44 -15.48 4.07 0.47
N ARG A 45 -16.50 4.92 0.63
CA ARG A 45 -16.51 6.29 0.10
C ARG A 45 -16.65 7.27 1.25
N ALA A 46 -15.85 8.33 1.27
CA ALA A 46 -16.02 9.42 2.23
C ALA A 46 -17.39 10.10 2.07
N VAL A 47 -18.05 10.36 3.19
CA VAL A 47 -19.45 10.85 3.22
C VAL A 47 -19.59 12.32 2.82
N ASP A 48 -18.54 13.10 2.65
CA ASP A 48 -18.61 14.53 2.27
C ASP A 48 -17.38 14.97 1.46
N ASP A 49 -17.57 15.09 0.14
CA ASP A 49 -16.57 15.64 -0.77
C ASP A 49 -16.55 17.20 -0.82
N GLN A 50 -17.31 17.89 0.03
CA GLN A 50 -17.45 19.35 -0.05
C GLN A 50 -16.30 20.12 0.62
N TYR A 51 -15.37 19.49 1.32
CA TYR A 51 -14.35 20.19 2.13
C TYR A 51 -12.90 19.72 2.00
N THR A 52 -12.54 19.03 0.93
CA THR A 52 -11.11 18.78 0.65
C THR A 52 -10.52 19.88 -0.22
N THR A 53 -9.88 20.85 0.40
CA THR A 53 -9.39 22.09 -0.24
C THR A 53 -8.18 21.93 -1.15
N HIS A 54 -7.66 20.73 -1.44
CA HIS A 54 -6.45 20.54 -2.26
C HIS A 54 -6.52 19.45 -3.32
N VAL A 55 -7.66 18.78 -3.52
CA VAL A 55 -7.84 17.87 -4.66
C VAL A 55 -9.18 18.15 -5.30
N LYS A 56 -9.13 18.71 -6.52
CA LYS A 56 -10.29 18.83 -7.38
C LYS A 56 -10.65 17.44 -7.87
N LEU A 57 -11.48 16.72 -7.11
CA LEU A 57 -12.11 15.49 -7.58
C LEU A 57 -13.05 15.89 -8.72
N LEU A 58 -12.64 15.60 -9.95
CA LEU A 58 -13.53 15.62 -11.08
C LEU A 58 -14.50 14.45 -10.93
N THR A 59 -15.63 14.70 -10.29
CA THR A 59 -16.81 13.84 -10.45
C THR A 59 -17.31 14.03 -11.87
N PRO A 60 -17.34 12.99 -12.70
CA PRO A 60 -18.08 13.09 -13.96
C PRO A 60 -19.55 13.31 -13.59
N HIS A 61 -20.13 14.41 -14.04
CA HIS A 61 -21.58 14.56 -14.11
C HIS A 61 -22.12 13.52 -15.11
N SER A 62 -22.38 12.30 -14.65
CA SER A 62 -23.09 11.30 -15.40
C SER A 62 -24.20 10.73 -14.50
N GLN A 63 -25.36 10.53 -15.11
CA GLN A 63 -26.59 9.94 -14.54
C GLN A 63 -26.38 8.45 -14.12
N THR A 64 -25.36 8.18 -13.32
CA THR A 64 -25.14 6.85 -12.74
C THR A 64 -25.79 6.79 -11.36
N PRO A 65 -26.49 5.70 -11.03
CA PRO A 65 -27.11 5.53 -9.70
C PRO A 65 -26.06 5.72 -8.61
N PRO A 66 -26.42 6.31 -7.45
CA PRO A 66 -25.50 6.44 -6.35
C PRO A 66 -24.92 5.06 -5.99
N GLY A 67 -23.60 4.95 -5.99
CA GLY A 67 -22.87 3.75 -5.58
C GLY A 67 -22.17 2.92 -6.66
N THR A 68 -22.22 3.30 -7.94
CA THR A 68 -21.49 2.57 -9.00
C THR A 68 -20.46 3.47 -9.67
N LEU A 69 -19.21 3.03 -9.72
CA LEU A 69 -18.12 3.69 -10.45
C LEU A 69 -17.69 2.81 -11.62
N LYS A 70 -17.34 3.43 -12.73
CA LYS A 70 -16.80 2.75 -13.92
C LYS A 70 -15.48 3.41 -14.32
N PHE A 71 -14.47 2.60 -14.53
CA PHE A 71 -13.18 3.01 -15.06
C PHE A 71 -13.06 2.46 -16.48
N PRO A 72 -12.76 3.30 -17.49
CA PRO A 72 -12.75 2.89 -18.90
C PRO A 72 -11.80 1.73 -19.22
N GLU A 73 -10.73 1.60 -18.44
CA GLU A 73 -9.70 0.57 -18.62
C GLU A 73 -10.13 -0.85 -18.16
N PHE A 74 -11.26 -0.97 -17.46
CA PHE A 74 -11.77 -2.27 -16.97
C PHE A 74 -13.01 -2.71 -17.75
N LYS A 75 -13.02 -3.94 -18.26
CA LYS A 75 -14.12 -4.54 -19.01
C LYS A 75 -15.02 -5.42 -18.15
N ASN A 76 -14.45 -6.15 -17.23
CA ASN A 76 -15.12 -7.15 -16.39
C ASN A 76 -15.20 -6.74 -14.91
N VAL A 77 -14.85 -5.51 -14.57
CA VAL A 77 -14.86 -5.02 -13.19
C VAL A 77 -15.95 -3.99 -12.98
N VAL A 78 -16.75 -4.20 -11.95
CA VAL A 78 -17.75 -3.26 -11.47
C VAL A 78 -17.33 -2.80 -10.08
N PHE A 79 -17.29 -1.49 -9.87
CA PHE A 79 -16.96 -0.90 -8.58
C PHE A 79 -18.24 -0.44 -7.88
N ARG A 80 -18.41 -0.89 -6.65
CA ARG A 80 -19.48 -0.48 -5.73
C ARG A 80 -18.88 0.36 -4.62
N THR A 81 -19.54 1.41 -4.21
CA THR A 81 -19.08 2.27 -3.12
C THR A 81 -20.04 2.22 -1.94
N ILE A 82 -19.48 2.15 -0.75
CA ILE A 82 -20.17 2.23 0.52
C ILE A 82 -19.86 3.57 1.16
N SER A 83 -20.88 4.30 1.62
CA SER A 83 -20.68 5.54 2.38
C SER A 83 -20.03 5.22 3.73
N SER A 84 -18.71 5.41 3.82
CA SER A 84 -17.92 5.14 5.03
C SER A 84 -16.76 6.13 5.15
N PRO A 85 -16.46 6.64 6.36
CA PRO A 85 -15.30 7.48 6.64
C PRO A 85 -14.00 6.69 6.81
N LEU A 86 -13.99 5.38 6.55
CA LEU A 86 -12.76 4.58 6.60
C LEU A 86 -11.72 5.15 5.64
N GLN A 87 -10.52 5.36 6.16
CA GLN A 87 -9.37 5.84 5.41
C GLN A 87 -8.21 4.85 5.54
N PRO A 88 -7.43 4.64 4.48
CA PRO A 88 -6.25 3.81 4.49
C PRO A 88 -5.25 4.25 5.56
N TYR A 89 -4.60 3.26 6.15
CA TYR A 89 -3.55 3.46 7.15
C TYR A 89 -3.96 4.24 8.40
N SER A 90 -5.26 4.39 8.65
CA SER A 90 -5.75 4.96 9.89
C SER A 90 -5.47 4.01 11.06
N THR A 91 -4.62 4.45 11.99
CA THR A 91 -4.61 3.85 13.33
C THR A 91 -5.82 4.35 14.11
N PRO A 92 -6.28 3.63 15.16
CA PRO A 92 -7.37 4.13 16.00
C PRO A 92 -7.13 5.54 16.52
N GLN A 93 -5.89 5.86 16.91
CA GLN A 93 -5.51 7.18 17.42
C GLN A 93 -5.54 8.26 16.31
N LEU A 94 -5.05 7.92 15.11
CA LEU A 94 -5.06 8.85 13.98
C LEU A 94 -6.49 9.12 13.51
N TYR A 95 -7.33 8.08 13.44
CA TYR A 95 -8.74 8.18 13.10
C TYR A 95 -9.48 9.09 14.08
N GLN A 96 -9.25 8.90 15.38
CA GLN A 96 -9.86 9.70 16.42
C GLN A 96 -9.47 11.18 16.30
N ARG A 97 -8.19 11.50 16.08
CA ARG A 97 -7.72 12.88 15.86
C ARG A 97 -8.36 13.52 14.62
N GLN A 98 -8.48 12.79 13.52
CA GLN A 98 -9.10 13.31 12.30
C GLN A 98 -10.60 13.60 12.50
N ILE A 99 -11.32 12.76 13.25
CA ILE A 99 -12.72 13.02 13.60
C ILE A 99 -12.84 14.25 14.52
N GLU A 100 -11.99 14.38 15.54
CA GLU A 100 -11.97 15.54 16.44
C GLU A 100 -11.67 16.84 15.67
N GLU A 101 -10.71 16.82 14.73
CA GLU A 101 -10.43 17.96 13.87
C GLU A 101 -11.61 18.34 12.98
N LYS A 102 -12.28 17.37 12.36
CA LYS A 102 -13.49 17.61 11.57
C LYS A 102 -14.62 18.18 12.40
N ILE A 103 -14.80 17.72 13.62
CA ILE A 103 -15.78 18.27 14.57
C ILE A 103 -15.44 19.71 14.94
N ARG A 104 -14.16 19.99 15.28
CA ARG A 104 -13.70 21.36 15.58
C ARG A 104 -13.89 22.32 14.41
N GLN A 105 -13.59 21.89 13.19
CA GLN A 105 -13.79 22.69 11.98
C GLN A 105 -15.27 22.96 11.71
N LYS A 106 -16.16 21.98 11.92
CA LYS A 106 -17.62 22.18 11.82
C LYS A 106 -18.14 23.17 12.87
N HIS A 107 -17.63 23.12 14.11
CA HIS A 107 -18.00 24.08 15.15
C HIS A 107 -17.45 25.50 14.91
N ALA A 108 -16.28 25.62 14.26
CA ALA A 108 -15.70 26.91 13.90
C ALA A 108 -16.45 27.61 12.74
N ILE A 109 -17.09 26.86 11.84
CA ILE A 109 -17.86 27.40 10.71
C ILE A 109 -19.33 27.66 11.10
N ALA A 110 -19.88 26.93 12.06
CA ALA A 110 -21.20 27.13 12.60
C ALA A 110 -21.18 28.19 13.73
N GLY A 111 -20.82 29.42 13.39
CA GLY A 111 -21.07 30.56 14.23
C GLY A 111 -22.59 30.69 14.51
N THR A 112 -22.96 30.37 15.74
CA THR A 112 -24.26 30.69 16.38
C THR A 112 -25.52 30.54 15.51
N THR A 113 -26.13 29.36 15.53
CA THR A 113 -27.61 29.29 15.59
C THR A 113 -28.04 28.00 16.28
N THR A 114 -28.90 28.16 17.22
CA THR A 114 -29.55 27.23 18.12
C THR A 114 -30.25 26.09 17.42
N GLY A 115 -30.08 24.87 17.97
CA GLY A 115 -31.16 23.92 18.07
C GLY A 115 -31.29 22.84 17.00
N ALA A 116 -30.48 21.81 17.11
CA ALA A 116 -30.94 20.45 16.88
C ALA A 116 -30.07 19.50 17.71
N LEU A 117 -30.66 18.93 18.71
CA LEU A 117 -30.14 17.83 19.51
C LEU A 117 -29.95 16.59 18.62
N PHE A 118 -28.82 16.49 17.98
CA PHE A 118 -28.28 15.18 17.61
C PHE A 118 -27.31 14.80 18.71
N SER A 119 -27.66 13.80 19.48
CA SER A 119 -26.79 13.22 20.49
C SER A 119 -25.50 12.76 19.84
N SER A 120 -24.44 13.52 20.06
CA SER A 120 -23.08 13.32 19.53
C SER A 120 -22.35 12.17 20.21
N THR A 121 -23.04 11.21 20.82
CA THR A 121 -22.45 10.22 21.71
C THR A 121 -22.18 8.86 21.08
N ASP A 122 -22.66 8.54 19.86
CA ASP A 122 -22.54 7.16 19.37
C ASP A 122 -22.04 6.94 17.93
N TYR A 123 -21.82 7.97 17.13
CA TYR A 123 -21.50 7.77 15.70
C TYR A 123 -20.21 8.48 15.27
N GLY A 124 -19.06 7.84 15.42
CA GLY A 124 -17.88 8.30 14.70
C GLY A 124 -16.51 8.29 15.39
N ASN A 125 -16.43 7.96 16.67
CA ASN A 125 -15.13 8.02 17.38
C ASN A 125 -14.33 6.71 17.40
N ASN A 126 -14.84 5.63 16.79
CA ASN A 126 -14.15 4.35 16.85
C ASN A 126 -14.07 3.68 15.46
N ILE A 127 -12.83 3.52 14.95
CA ILE A 127 -12.56 2.85 13.66
C ILE A 127 -13.16 1.43 13.61
N TYR A 128 -13.23 0.72 14.72
CA TYR A 128 -13.79 -0.63 14.80
C TYR A 128 -15.30 -0.64 14.55
N HIS A 129 -16.00 0.42 14.97
CA HIS A 129 -17.42 0.60 14.67
C HIS A 129 -17.64 0.80 13.16
N GLU A 130 -16.78 1.59 12.52
CA GLU A 130 -16.84 1.81 11.07
C GLU A 130 -16.51 0.53 10.27
N VAL A 131 -15.57 -0.28 10.74
CA VAL A 131 -15.29 -1.61 10.15
C VAL A 131 -16.53 -2.51 10.21
N ARG A 132 -17.27 -2.54 11.33
CA ARG A 132 -18.52 -3.28 11.45
C ARG A 132 -19.64 -2.71 10.57
N ARG A 133 -19.74 -1.38 10.48
CA ARG A 133 -20.69 -0.71 9.59
C ARG A 133 -20.41 -1.02 8.13
N TYR A 134 -19.15 -0.97 7.72
CA TYR A 134 -18.71 -1.40 6.40
C TYR A 134 -19.12 -2.85 6.13
N ALA A 135 -18.95 -3.75 7.09
CA ALA A 135 -19.33 -5.15 6.97
C ALA A 135 -20.84 -5.33 6.74
N ALA A 136 -21.68 -4.62 7.50
CA ALA A 136 -23.13 -4.67 7.33
C ALA A 136 -23.57 -4.19 5.94
N MET A 137 -23.01 -3.06 5.47
CA MET A 137 -23.33 -2.51 4.16
C MET A 137 -22.80 -3.37 2.99
N ALA A 138 -21.64 -4.01 3.15
CA ALA A 138 -21.13 -4.96 2.16
C ALA A 138 -22.01 -6.20 2.06
N ALA A 139 -22.52 -6.70 3.20
CA ALA A 139 -23.48 -7.80 3.22
C ALA A 139 -24.79 -7.44 2.51
N ASP A 140 -25.30 -6.22 2.70
CA ASP A 140 -26.51 -5.76 1.99
C ASP A 140 -26.29 -5.70 0.47
N LEU A 141 -25.14 -5.18 0.01
CA LEU A 141 -24.79 -5.17 -1.41
C LEU A 141 -24.67 -6.59 -1.98
N ALA A 142 -24.12 -7.52 -1.22
CA ALA A 142 -23.91 -8.90 -1.66
C ALA A 142 -25.23 -9.66 -1.93
N LYS A 143 -26.36 -9.26 -1.34
CA LYS A 143 -27.67 -9.89 -1.56
C LYS A 143 -28.12 -9.82 -3.02
N ASP A 144 -27.76 -8.74 -3.71
CA ASP A 144 -28.20 -8.46 -5.08
C ASP A 144 -27.14 -8.85 -6.13
N GLU A 145 -25.99 -9.39 -5.68
CA GLU A 145 -24.88 -9.76 -6.56
C GLU A 145 -24.72 -11.29 -6.66
N GLN A 146 -24.32 -11.77 -7.82
CA GLN A 146 -23.98 -13.17 -8.04
C GLN A 146 -22.47 -13.34 -8.18
N PHE A 147 -21.87 -14.12 -7.31
CA PHE A 147 -20.43 -14.40 -7.30
C PHE A 147 -20.17 -15.79 -6.73
N ASP A 148 -18.96 -16.28 -7.02
CA ASP A 148 -18.54 -17.63 -6.67
C ASP A 148 -17.58 -17.65 -5.47
N VAL A 149 -16.83 -16.55 -5.27
CA VAL A 149 -15.79 -16.41 -4.23
C VAL A 149 -15.85 -15.01 -3.61
N VAL A 150 -15.65 -14.93 -2.30
CA VAL A 150 -15.42 -13.70 -1.56
C VAL A 150 -13.92 -13.51 -1.36
N HIS A 151 -13.37 -12.33 -1.73
CA HIS A 151 -11.96 -12.00 -1.56
C HIS A 151 -11.79 -10.70 -0.78
N ALA A 152 -11.24 -10.76 0.44
CA ALA A 152 -11.11 -9.63 1.35
C ALA A 152 -9.64 -9.23 1.52
N HIS A 153 -9.34 -7.93 1.36
CA HIS A 153 -7.98 -7.35 1.46
C HIS A 153 -7.77 -6.65 2.80
N ASP A 154 -6.85 -7.17 3.60
CA ASP A 154 -6.45 -6.68 4.92
C ASP A 154 -7.57 -6.59 5.98
N TRP A 155 -7.19 -6.36 7.21
CA TRP A 155 -8.01 -6.49 8.41
C TRP A 155 -9.32 -5.68 8.40
N MET A 156 -9.34 -4.50 7.79
CA MET A 156 -10.56 -3.67 7.73
C MET A 156 -11.71 -4.33 6.95
N THR A 157 -11.38 -5.24 6.05
CA THR A 157 -12.37 -5.92 5.20
C THR A 157 -12.71 -7.34 5.68
N TYR A 158 -11.93 -7.91 6.60
CA TYR A 158 -12.17 -9.29 7.05
C TYR A 158 -13.53 -9.50 7.70
N PRO A 159 -14.03 -8.61 8.59
CA PRO A 159 -15.38 -8.76 9.12
C PRO A 159 -16.48 -8.75 8.05
N ALA A 160 -16.29 -7.95 6.98
CA ALA A 160 -17.18 -7.96 5.84
C ALA A 160 -17.10 -9.28 5.05
N GLY A 161 -15.87 -9.74 4.79
CA GLY A 161 -15.63 -11.03 4.13
C GLY A 161 -16.30 -12.20 4.86
N ILE A 162 -16.11 -12.28 6.17
CA ILE A 162 -16.73 -13.30 7.03
C ILE A 162 -18.26 -13.23 6.95
N THR A 163 -18.83 -12.02 7.06
CA THR A 163 -20.28 -11.82 7.05
C THR A 163 -20.88 -12.22 5.70
N VAL A 164 -20.26 -11.79 4.60
CA VAL A 164 -20.74 -12.10 3.24
C VAL A 164 -20.62 -13.60 2.97
N ALA A 165 -19.50 -14.23 3.29
CA ALA A 165 -19.29 -15.67 3.10
C ALA A 165 -20.31 -16.50 3.90
N ALA A 166 -20.50 -16.16 5.18
CA ALA A 166 -21.50 -16.83 6.02
C ALA A 166 -22.95 -16.70 5.50
N MET A 167 -23.29 -15.54 4.91
CA MET A 167 -24.63 -15.28 4.37
C MET A 167 -24.88 -16.02 3.05
N THR A 168 -23.85 -16.13 2.19
CA THR A 168 -24.00 -16.67 0.83
C THR A 168 -23.62 -18.15 0.71
N GLY A 169 -22.84 -18.67 1.65
CA GLY A 169 -22.24 -20.01 1.57
C GLY A 169 -21.04 -20.09 0.63
N ASN A 170 -20.61 -18.97 0.05
CA ASN A 170 -19.45 -18.94 -0.85
C ASN A 170 -18.13 -18.96 -0.08
N PRO A 171 -17.04 -19.55 -0.63
CA PRO A 171 -15.75 -19.62 0.02
C PRO A 171 -15.14 -18.23 0.20
N LEU A 172 -14.42 -18.06 1.34
CA LEU A 172 -13.71 -16.84 1.71
C LEU A 172 -12.22 -16.99 1.48
N VAL A 173 -11.66 -16.07 0.72
CA VAL A 173 -10.21 -15.85 0.61
C VAL A 173 -9.88 -14.52 1.30
N VAL A 174 -8.92 -14.52 2.22
CA VAL A 174 -8.35 -13.29 2.77
C VAL A 174 -6.95 -13.06 2.22
N HIS A 175 -6.64 -11.83 1.85
CA HIS A 175 -5.36 -11.43 1.29
C HIS A 175 -4.65 -10.50 2.27
N VAL A 176 -3.52 -10.92 2.78
CA VAL A 176 -2.73 -10.21 3.78
C VAL A 176 -1.62 -9.44 3.09
N HIS A 177 -1.78 -8.12 3.01
CA HIS A 177 -0.75 -7.21 2.49
C HIS A 177 0.16 -6.68 3.58
N SER A 178 -0.32 -6.64 4.82
CA SER A 178 0.45 -6.24 6.01
C SER A 178 -0.24 -6.76 7.27
N THR A 179 0.54 -7.10 8.28
CA THR A 179 0.04 -7.51 9.60
C THR A 179 0.21 -6.38 10.62
N GLU A 180 -0.43 -6.53 11.78
CA GLU A 180 -0.22 -5.60 12.88
C GLU A 180 1.24 -5.61 13.37
N PHE A 181 1.93 -6.75 13.30
CA PHE A 181 3.36 -6.83 13.63
C PHE A 181 4.23 -5.99 12.68
N ASP A 182 3.87 -5.86 11.42
CA ASP A 182 4.59 -4.99 10.47
C ASP A 182 4.41 -3.51 10.82
N ARG A 183 3.23 -3.13 11.35
CA ARG A 183 2.89 -1.73 11.67
C ARG A 183 3.39 -1.28 13.03
N SER A 184 3.36 -2.17 14.03
CA SER A 184 3.57 -1.84 15.44
C SER A 184 4.74 -2.58 16.08
N GLY A 185 5.43 -3.47 15.35
CA GLY A 185 6.45 -4.35 15.90
C GLY A 185 5.87 -5.27 16.98
N GLU A 186 6.52 -5.34 18.15
CA GLU A 186 6.05 -6.17 19.27
C GLU A 186 4.93 -5.49 20.09
N HIS A 187 4.59 -4.23 19.83
CA HIS A 187 3.54 -3.47 20.53
C HIS A 187 2.20 -3.52 19.76
N VAL A 188 1.73 -4.75 19.53
CA VAL A 188 0.51 -4.99 18.74
C VAL A 188 -0.74 -4.39 19.38
N ASN A 189 -1.61 -3.82 18.58
CA ASN A 189 -2.96 -3.49 18.97
C ASN A 189 -3.78 -4.78 19.03
N GLN A 190 -4.19 -5.19 20.24
CA GLN A 190 -4.86 -6.47 20.46
C GLN A 190 -6.15 -6.61 19.65
N VAL A 191 -6.93 -5.53 19.49
CA VAL A 191 -8.20 -5.59 18.76
C VAL A 191 -7.96 -5.82 17.26
N ILE A 192 -6.93 -5.18 16.68
CA ILE A 192 -6.55 -5.41 15.27
C ILE A 192 -6.02 -6.82 15.11
N TYR A 193 -5.15 -7.28 16.01
CA TYR A 193 -4.64 -8.65 16.02
C TYR A 193 -5.76 -9.68 16.04
N ASP A 194 -6.77 -9.49 16.91
CA ASP A 194 -7.90 -10.40 17.02
C ASP A 194 -8.74 -10.43 15.74
N ILE A 195 -8.97 -9.27 15.09
CA ILE A 195 -9.66 -9.18 13.80
C ILE A 195 -8.86 -9.87 12.69
N GLU A 196 -7.55 -9.64 12.63
CA GLU A 196 -6.66 -10.30 11.67
C GLU A 196 -6.68 -11.81 11.86
N ARG A 197 -6.52 -12.26 13.09
CA ARG A 197 -6.54 -13.68 13.43
C ARG A 197 -7.88 -14.33 13.08
N GLU A 198 -9.01 -13.74 13.51
CA GLU A 198 -10.34 -14.26 13.20
C GLU A 198 -10.56 -14.34 11.68
N GLY A 199 -10.17 -13.29 10.94
CA GLY A 199 -10.29 -13.27 9.48
C GLY A 199 -9.53 -14.42 8.82
N MET A 200 -8.29 -14.64 9.23
CA MET A 200 -7.45 -15.71 8.71
C MET A 200 -7.92 -17.11 9.16
N GLU A 201 -8.42 -17.26 10.38
CA GLU A 201 -8.98 -18.54 10.89
C GLU A 201 -10.25 -18.94 10.13
N ARG A 202 -11.14 -18.00 9.85
CA ARG A 202 -12.42 -18.25 9.17
C ARG A 202 -12.33 -18.37 7.67
N ALA A 203 -11.27 -17.86 7.05
CA ALA A 203 -11.07 -17.96 5.60
C ALA A 203 -10.79 -19.41 5.18
N ASP A 204 -11.23 -19.81 4.00
CA ASP A 204 -10.88 -21.10 3.38
C ASP A 204 -9.45 -21.13 2.87
N ARG A 205 -8.95 -19.99 2.39
CA ARG A 205 -7.55 -19.77 2.03
C ARG A 205 -7.09 -18.39 2.48
N VAL A 206 -5.81 -18.32 2.85
CA VAL A 206 -5.10 -17.09 3.18
C VAL A 206 -4.03 -16.86 2.11
N ILE A 207 -4.09 -15.76 1.42
CA ILE A 207 -3.06 -15.31 0.49
C ILE A 207 -2.13 -14.35 1.22
N THR A 208 -0.83 -14.51 1.05
CA THR A 208 0.21 -13.61 1.56
C THR A 208 1.09 -13.11 0.43
N VAL A 209 1.60 -11.89 0.57
CA VAL A 209 2.42 -11.24 -0.47
C VAL A 209 3.88 -11.71 -0.48
N SER A 210 4.31 -12.53 0.50
CA SER A 210 5.67 -13.07 0.61
C SER A 210 5.74 -14.27 1.55
N HIS A 211 6.84 -15.01 1.52
CA HIS A 211 7.16 -16.02 2.54
C HIS A 211 7.44 -15.37 3.90
N LEU A 212 8.01 -14.17 3.93
CA LEU A 212 8.19 -13.39 5.15
C LEU A 212 6.84 -13.21 5.86
N THR A 213 5.83 -12.70 5.17
CA THR A 213 4.48 -12.53 5.72
C THR A 213 3.84 -13.88 6.07
N ARG A 214 4.00 -14.91 5.23
CA ARG A 214 3.53 -16.27 5.53
C ARG A 214 4.11 -16.79 6.86
N ASN A 215 5.40 -16.65 7.07
CA ASN A 215 6.05 -17.11 8.29
C ASN A 215 5.56 -16.33 9.53
N THR A 216 5.34 -15.02 9.41
CA THR A 216 4.73 -14.20 10.46
C THR A 216 3.33 -14.71 10.82
N ILE A 217 2.49 -15.02 9.83
CA ILE A 217 1.13 -15.52 10.05
C ILE A 217 1.15 -16.88 10.75
N ILE A 218 1.97 -17.79 10.30
CA ILE A 218 2.08 -19.12 10.92
C ILE A 218 2.60 -19.03 12.34
N SER A 219 3.65 -18.25 12.58
CA SER A 219 4.33 -18.19 13.89
C SER A 219 3.62 -17.30 14.90
N ARG A 220 3.03 -16.17 14.46
CA ARG A 220 2.46 -15.16 15.37
C ARG A 220 0.94 -15.27 15.53
N TYR A 221 0.23 -15.75 14.50
CA TYR A 221 -1.23 -15.91 14.52
C TYR A 221 -1.66 -17.37 14.64
N SER A 222 -0.72 -18.32 14.59
CA SER A 222 -0.96 -19.77 14.70
C SER A 222 -1.90 -20.32 13.60
N ILE A 223 -1.86 -19.72 12.42
CA ILE A 223 -2.64 -20.17 11.26
C ILE A 223 -1.95 -21.38 10.59
N SER A 224 -2.72 -22.42 10.25
CA SER A 224 -2.18 -23.62 9.56
C SER A 224 -1.49 -23.25 8.25
N GLY A 225 -0.26 -23.73 8.06
CA GLY A 225 0.54 -23.47 6.88
C GLY A 225 -0.07 -23.99 5.57
N ASP A 226 -0.92 -25.03 5.62
CA ASP A 226 -1.60 -25.62 4.46
C ASP A 226 -2.62 -24.67 3.85
N LYS A 227 -3.20 -23.82 4.70
CA LYS A 227 -4.18 -22.80 4.34
C LYS A 227 -3.54 -21.58 3.68
N VAL A 228 -2.23 -21.32 3.93
CA VAL A 228 -1.54 -20.10 3.53
C VAL A 228 -0.80 -20.30 2.21
N LYS A 229 -1.19 -19.54 1.20
CA LYS A 229 -0.60 -19.51 -0.15
C LYS A 229 0.17 -18.21 -0.38
N VAL A 230 1.35 -18.28 -0.97
CA VAL A 230 2.16 -17.09 -1.31
C VAL A 230 1.89 -16.67 -2.74
N VAL A 231 1.45 -15.42 -2.90
CA VAL A 231 1.25 -14.76 -4.19
C VAL A 231 1.98 -13.43 -4.16
N TYR A 232 3.16 -13.38 -4.77
CA TYR A 232 3.94 -12.15 -4.83
C TYR A 232 3.23 -11.06 -5.62
N ASN A 233 3.40 -9.82 -5.20
CA ASN A 233 2.96 -8.66 -5.98
C ASN A 233 3.77 -8.54 -7.27
N GLY A 234 3.15 -7.98 -8.30
CA GLY A 234 3.80 -7.60 -9.54
C GLY A 234 4.13 -6.11 -9.61
N VAL A 235 4.64 -5.71 -10.75
CA VAL A 235 4.77 -4.31 -11.13
C VAL A 235 4.06 -4.07 -12.45
N GLU A 236 3.39 -2.93 -12.58
CA GLU A 236 2.89 -2.46 -13.86
C GLU A 236 4.02 -1.69 -14.55
N ARG A 237 4.41 -2.15 -15.74
CA ARG A 237 5.43 -1.44 -16.50
C ARG A 237 4.92 -0.06 -16.88
N SER A 238 5.62 0.95 -16.45
CA SER A 238 5.41 2.28 -16.98
C SER A 238 5.63 2.22 -18.50
N ASN A 239 4.60 2.53 -19.29
CA ASN A 239 4.86 2.91 -20.67
C ASN A 239 5.91 4.01 -20.55
N LYS A 240 7.12 3.78 -21.09
CA LYS A 240 8.21 4.74 -21.02
C LYS A 240 7.69 6.04 -21.59
N TRP A 241 7.15 6.88 -20.71
CA TRP A 241 6.86 8.25 -21.07
C TRP A 241 8.22 8.81 -21.47
N ALA A 242 8.42 8.93 -22.75
CA ALA A 242 9.53 9.68 -23.26
C ALA A 242 9.34 11.10 -22.74
N LEU A 243 9.90 11.40 -21.58
CA LEU A 243 10.23 12.77 -21.24
C LEU A 243 11.32 13.16 -22.24
N THR A 244 10.87 13.47 -23.47
CA THR A 244 11.69 14.09 -24.47
C THR A 244 12.12 15.43 -23.89
N GLY A 245 13.41 15.56 -23.56
CA GLY A 245 14.04 16.85 -23.52
C GLY A 245 14.43 17.44 -22.19
N THR A 246 14.72 16.65 -21.15
CA THR A 246 15.53 17.19 -20.04
C THR A 246 16.54 16.15 -19.57
N ASP A 247 17.71 16.10 -20.23
CA ASP A 247 18.93 15.74 -19.55
C ASP A 247 19.13 16.82 -18.46
N ILE A 248 18.56 16.57 -17.28
CA ILE A 248 18.83 17.41 -16.12
C ILE A 248 20.29 17.18 -15.79
N LYS A 249 21.16 18.11 -16.23
CA LYS A 249 22.56 18.15 -15.79
C LYS A 249 22.52 18.30 -14.28
N LYS A 250 22.80 17.23 -13.57
CA LYS A 250 22.85 17.22 -12.12
C LYS A 250 24.29 17.40 -11.68
N ASP A 251 24.55 18.48 -10.96
CA ASP A 251 25.84 18.66 -10.28
C ASP A 251 25.98 17.73 -9.06
N GLU A 252 24.88 17.22 -8.53
CA GLU A 252 24.83 16.35 -7.36
C GLU A 252 24.12 15.02 -7.67
N LYS A 253 24.57 13.94 -7.03
CA LYS A 253 23.92 12.63 -7.04
C LYS A 253 22.70 12.63 -6.15
N ILE A 254 21.63 11.92 -6.53
CA ILE A 254 20.38 11.85 -5.79
C ILE A 254 20.16 10.45 -5.25
N VAL A 255 20.08 10.33 -3.92
CA VAL A 255 19.69 9.12 -3.20
C VAL A 255 18.24 9.29 -2.73
N LEU A 256 17.36 8.41 -3.17
CA LEU A 256 15.92 8.49 -2.95
C LEU A 256 15.45 7.50 -1.89
N PHE A 257 14.69 8.00 -0.92
CA PHE A 257 13.75 7.26 -0.10
C PHE A 257 12.33 7.64 -0.56
N LEU A 258 11.50 6.67 -0.90
CA LEU A 258 10.11 6.92 -1.28
C LEU A 258 9.20 5.92 -0.59
N GLY A 259 8.24 6.43 0.18
CA GLY A 259 7.28 5.62 0.91
C GLY A 259 6.64 6.39 2.07
N ARG A 260 5.83 5.70 2.87
CA ARG A 260 5.26 6.29 4.08
C ARG A 260 6.38 6.61 5.08
N ILE A 261 6.31 7.76 5.71
CA ILE A 261 7.27 8.19 6.74
C ILE A 261 6.80 7.66 8.09
N THR A 262 7.01 6.37 8.34
CA THR A 262 6.58 5.63 9.53
C THR A 262 7.74 4.80 10.08
N MET A 263 7.64 4.32 11.33
CA MET A 263 8.62 3.41 11.94
C MET A 263 8.91 2.20 11.04
N GLN A 264 7.88 1.60 10.47
CA GLN A 264 7.98 0.45 9.58
C GLN A 264 8.96 0.66 8.41
N LYS A 265 9.01 1.88 7.84
CA LYS A 265 9.84 2.20 6.67
C LYS A 265 11.26 2.65 7.01
N GLY A 266 11.56 2.90 8.29
CA GLY A 266 12.90 3.18 8.78
C GLY A 266 13.55 4.47 8.27
N PRO A 267 12.85 5.62 8.23
CA PRO A 267 13.43 6.88 7.75
C PRO A 267 14.64 7.33 8.59
N GLU A 268 14.68 6.94 9.85
CA GLU A 268 15.81 7.25 10.74
C GLU A 268 17.12 6.58 10.28
N TYR A 269 17.07 5.31 9.88
CA TYR A 269 18.25 4.59 9.36
C TYR A 269 18.75 5.21 8.06
N PHE A 270 17.83 5.68 7.21
CA PHE A 270 18.18 6.42 6.00
C PHE A 270 18.93 7.71 6.32
N LEU A 271 18.48 8.52 7.28
CA LEU A 271 19.14 9.77 7.66
C LEU A 271 20.49 9.54 8.33
N HIS A 272 20.58 8.54 9.20
CA HIS A 272 21.89 8.19 9.80
C HIS A 272 22.91 7.72 8.75
N ALA A 273 22.48 6.91 7.78
CA ALA A 273 23.33 6.52 6.65
C ALA A 273 23.71 7.75 5.79
N ALA A 274 22.75 8.65 5.53
CA ALA A 274 22.99 9.91 4.81
C ALA A 274 24.09 10.74 5.48
N LYS A 275 24.06 10.88 6.81
CA LYS A 275 25.10 11.58 7.58
C LYS A 275 26.48 10.99 7.35
N LYS A 276 26.60 9.64 7.36
CA LYS A 276 27.88 8.95 7.12
C LYS A 276 28.36 9.13 5.67
N VAL A 277 27.48 9.04 4.69
CA VAL A 277 27.83 9.28 3.28
C VAL A 277 28.35 10.70 3.08
N LEU A 278 27.72 11.70 3.70
CA LEU A 278 28.12 13.11 3.58
C LEU A 278 29.47 13.43 4.23
N GLN A 279 30.01 12.54 5.07
CA GLN A 279 31.39 12.67 5.57
C GLN A 279 32.47 12.38 4.50
N VAL A 280 32.11 11.66 3.43
CA VAL A 280 33.06 11.18 2.39
C VAL A 280 32.62 11.59 0.98
N MET A 281 31.46 12.21 0.80
CA MET A 281 30.94 12.66 -0.50
C MET A 281 30.11 13.95 -0.33
N ASP A 282 30.60 15.07 -0.87
CA ASP A 282 29.93 16.38 -0.75
C ASP A 282 28.81 16.58 -1.79
N LYS A 283 28.97 16.01 -2.99
CA LYS A 283 28.05 16.19 -4.13
C LYS A 283 26.93 15.15 -4.15
N VAL A 284 26.23 15.02 -3.02
CA VAL A 284 25.07 14.11 -2.87
C VAL A 284 23.93 14.87 -2.21
N LYS A 285 22.72 14.66 -2.72
CA LYS A 285 21.43 15.05 -2.11
C LYS A 285 20.66 13.80 -1.73
N PHE A 286 20.00 13.87 -0.59
CA PHE A 286 19.08 12.85 -0.13
C PHE A 286 17.66 13.38 -0.28
N VAL A 287 16.78 12.58 -0.88
CA VAL A 287 15.38 12.95 -1.09
C VAL A 287 14.51 12.00 -0.30
N VAL A 288 13.67 12.56 0.57
CA VAL A 288 12.66 11.84 1.35
C VAL A 288 11.29 12.20 0.78
N ALA A 289 10.72 11.28 -0.01
CA ALA A 289 9.43 11.46 -0.66
C ALA A 289 8.35 10.63 0.02
N GLY A 290 7.29 11.30 0.46
CA GLY A 290 6.15 10.68 1.13
C GLY A 290 5.65 11.51 2.31
N SER A 291 4.70 10.94 3.03
CA SER A 291 4.12 11.50 4.26
C SER A 291 3.91 10.39 5.29
N GLY A 292 3.70 10.76 6.54
CA GLY A 292 3.46 9.83 7.63
C GLY A 292 3.60 10.48 9.00
N ASP A 293 3.32 9.71 10.02
CA ASP A 293 3.32 10.14 11.43
C ASP A 293 4.71 10.57 11.93
N LEU A 294 5.79 10.03 11.34
CA LEU A 294 7.16 10.41 11.71
C LEU A 294 7.72 11.58 10.88
N MET A 295 6.93 12.24 10.02
CA MET A 295 7.43 13.30 9.14
C MET A 295 8.14 14.43 9.93
N ASN A 296 7.47 15.00 10.95
CA ASN A 296 8.05 16.06 11.76
C ASN A 296 9.33 15.62 12.46
N ARG A 297 9.31 14.43 13.07
CA ARG A 297 10.50 13.86 13.72
C ARG A 297 11.65 13.62 12.76
N THR A 298 11.35 13.21 11.53
CA THR A 298 12.37 12.98 10.48
C THR A 298 13.03 14.30 10.05
N VAL A 299 12.25 15.38 9.94
CA VAL A 299 12.78 16.74 9.66
C VAL A 299 13.67 17.24 10.79
N GLU A 300 13.21 17.10 12.04
CA GLU A 300 13.99 17.46 13.23
C GLU A 300 15.31 16.70 13.30
N MET A 301 15.26 15.39 13.06
CA MET A 301 16.45 14.52 13.04
C MET A 301 17.45 14.97 11.97
N ALA A 302 17.02 15.35 10.78
CA ALA A 302 17.91 15.87 9.74
C ALA A 302 18.65 17.16 10.20
N ALA A 303 17.96 18.02 10.97
CA ALA A 303 18.56 19.21 11.57
C ALA A 303 19.52 18.85 12.71
N GLU A 304 19.15 17.95 13.62
CA GLU A 304 19.98 17.44 14.71
C GLU A 304 21.28 16.81 14.20
N LEU A 305 21.20 16.06 13.10
CA LEU A 305 22.36 15.47 12.41
C LEU A 305 23.21 16.50 11.64
N GLY A 306 22.74 17.74 11.50
CA GLY A 306 23.45 18.80 10.76
C GLY A 306 23.50 18.58 9.24
N ILE A 307 22.51 17.86 8.68
CA ILE A 307 22.43 17.54 7.24
C ILE A 307 21.20 18.15 6.55
N GLY A 308 20.45 19.03 7.22
CA GLY A 308 19.19 19.58 6.70
C GLY A 308 19.33 20.25 5.33
N ASN A 309 20.47 20.88 5.00
CA ASN A 309 20.75 21.47 3.69
C ASN A 309 21.02 20.45 2.58
N LYS A 310 21.21 19.18 2.93
CA LYS A 310 21.47 18.05 2.01
C LYS A 310 20.29 17.09 1.90
N VAL A 311 19.22 17.30 2.68
CA VAL A 311 17.99 16.48 2.66
C VAL A 311 16.83 17.32 2.12
N LEU A 312 16.17 16.82 1.10
CA LEU A 312 14.95 17.43 0.54
C LEU A 312 13.74 16.57 0.92
N PHE A 313 12.77 17.18 1.56
CA PHE A 313 11.47 16.57 1.86
C PHE A 313 10.43 17.04 0.84
N THR A 314 9.87 16.13 0.04
CA THR A 314 8.91 16.50 -1.02
C THR A 314 7.46 16.49 -0.55
N GLY A 315 7.17 15.85 0.57
CA GLY A 315 5.80 15.48 0.91
C GLY A 315 5.30 14.33 0.03
N PHE A 316 3.99 14.11 0.05
CA PHE A 316 3.35 13.06 -0.73
C PHE A 316 3.37 13.40 -2.22
N LEU A 317 3.77 12.45 -3.07
CA LEU A 317 3.81 12.58 -4.53
C LEU A 317 2.70 11.76 -5.19
N HIS A 318 2.17 12.24 -6.30
CA HIS A 318 1.11 11.59 -7.06
C HIS A 318 1.50 11.37 -8.52
N GLY A 319 1.01 10.26 -9.09
CA GLY A 319 1.02 10.00 -10.53
C GLY A 319 2.35 10.26 -11.21
N GLU A 320 2.40 11.26 -12.10
CA GLU A 320 3.59 11.61 -12.87
C GLU A 320 4.78 12.08 -12.02
N ASP A 321 4.54 12.69 -10.86
CA ASP A 321 5.63 13.19 -10.01
C ASP A 321 6.40 12.04 -9.35
N VAL A 322 5.74 10.91 -9.09
CA VAL A 322 6.42 9.67 -8.68
C VAL A 322 7.35 9.17 -9.77
N GLN A 323 6.93 9.20 -11.03
CA GLN A 323 7.76 8.81 -12.16
C GLN A 323 8.95 9.76 -12.37
N LYS A 324 8.71 11.07 -12.20
CA LYS A 324 9.77 12.09 -12.30
C LYS A 324 10.85 11.89 -11.23
N ILE A 325 10.45 11.65 -9.98
CA ILE A 325 11.42 11.49 -8.88
C ILE A 325 12.27 10.22 -9.06
N TYR A 326 11.70 9.10 -9.52
CA TYR A 326 12.49 7.93 -9.87
C TYR A 326 13.50 8.23 -10.97
N LYS A 327 13.11 8.88 -12.07
CA LYS A 327 14.01 9.25 -13.17
C LYS A 327 15.13 10.22 -12.73
N MET A 328 14.89 11.00 -11.69
CA MET A 328 15.91 11.88 -11.10
C MET A 328 16.86 11.13 -10.17
N ALA A 329 16.50 9.98 -9.63
CA ALA A 329 17.30 9.27 -8.66
C ALA A 329 18.49 8.53 -9.32
N ASP A 330 19.66 8.58 -8.67
CA ASP A 330 20.81 7.76 -9.00
C ASP A 330 20.83 6.44 -8.24
N LEU A 331 20.08 6.40 -7.11
CA LEU A 331 19.96 5.23 -6.23
C LEU A 331 18.66 5.34 -5.41
N TYR A 332 17.94 4.24 -5.27
CA TYR A 332 16.83 4.10 -4.35
C TYR A 332 17.26 3.27 -3.14
N VAL A 333 16.86 3.68 -1.92
CA VAL A 333 17.20 2.98 -0.68
C VAL A 333 15.93 2.73 0.14
N MET A 334 15.69 1.47 0.50
CA MET A 334 14.57 1.03 1.33
C MET A 334 15.08 0.34 2.61
N PRO A 335 15.35 1.08 3.68
CA PRO A 335 15.85 0.53 4.94
C PRO A 335 14.71 0.13 5.88
N SER A 336 13.68 -0.52 5.35
CA SER A 336 12.47 -0.87 6.10
C SER A 336 12.78 -1.85 7.24
N VAL A 337 12.21 -1.56 8.41
CA VAL A 337 12.26 -2.45 9.60
C VAL A 337 11.47 -3.72 9.34
N SER A 338 10.32 -3.59 8.71
CA SER A 338 9.49 -4.68 8.21
C SER A 338 8.80 -4.26 6.92
N GLU A 339 9.00 -5.02 5.87
CA GLU A 339 8.36 -4.76 4.57
C GLU A 339 7.70 -6.05 4.09
N PRO A 340 6.37 -6.17 4.17
CA PRO A 340 5.68 -7.40 3.75
C PRO A 340 6.02 -7.84 2.34
N PHE A 341 6.12 -6.88 1.41
CA PHE A 341 6.64 -7.13 0.07
C PHE A 341 7.62 -6.03 -0.38
N GLY A 342 7.12 -4.86 -0.77
CA GLY A 342 7.92 -3.74 -1.29
C GLY A 342 7.76 -3.57 -2.80
N ILE A 343 6.72 -2.86 -3.24
CA ILE A 343 6.50 -2.54 -4.66
C ILE A 343 7.45 -1.42 -5.13
N ALA A 344 7.74 -0.44 -4.29
CA ALA A 344 8.58 0.70 -4.62
C ALA A 344 10.00 0.35 -5.16
N PRO A 345 10.72 -0.66 -4.64
CA PRO A 345 11.96 -1.13 -5.27
C PRO A 345 11.77 -1.66 -6.70
N LEU A 346 10.63 -2.31 -6.99
CA LEU A 346 10.32 -2.78 -8.34
C LEU A 346 10.06 -1.62 -9.29
N GLU A 347 9.34 -0.60 -8.82
CA GLU A 347 9.12 0.64 -9.58
C GLU A 347 10.43 1.38 -9.85
N ALA A 348 11.33 1.44 -8.87
CA ALA A 348 12.67 2.02 -9.06
C ALA A 348 13.46 1.27 -10.15
N LEU A 349 13.49 -0.07 -10.09
CA LEU A 349 14.17 -0.89 -11.09
C LEU A 349 13.53 -0.79 -12.48
N ASP A 350 12.21 -0.67 -12.58
CA ASP A 350 11.52 -0.45 -13.87
C ASP A 350 11.87 0.92 -14.47
N ASN A 351 12.22 1.90 -13.63
CA ASN A 351 12.74 3.21 -14.02
C ASN A 351 14.27 3.27 -14.17
N ASP A 352 14.94 2.12 -14.28
CA ASP A 352 16.40 2.00 -14.43
C ASP A 352 17.20 2.59 -13.24
N VAL A 353 16.63 2.59 -12.03
CA VAL A 353 17.29 3.05 -10.79
C VAL A 353 17.77 1.84 -10.00
N PRO A 354 19.08 1.73 -9.68
CA PRO A 354 19.58 0.67 -8.82
C PRO A 354 19.01 0.80 -7.41
N VAL A 355 18.90 -0.32 -6.68
CA VAL A 355 18.25 -0.31 -5.37
C VAL A 355 19.11 -0.97 -4.29
N ILE A 356 19.03 -0.42 -3.08
CA ILE A 356 19.43 -1.05 -1.82
C ILE A 356 18.18 -1.34 -1.01
N ILE A 357 18.00 -2.58 -0.60
CA ILE A 357 16.80 -3.00 0.14
C ILE A 357 17.18 -3.66 1.47
N SER A 358 16.26 -3.53 2.44
CA SER A 358 16.35 -4.30 3.68
C SER A 358 16.17 -5.80 3.39
N LYS A 359 16.94 -6.65 4.09
CA LYS A 359 16.76 -8.10 4.10
C LYS A 359 15.40 -8.47 4.73
N GLN A 360 14.89 -7.62 5.61
CA GLN A 360 13.59 -7.75 6.27
C GLN A 360 12.44 -7.29 5.36
N SER A 361 12.47 -7.70 4.09
CA SER A 361 11.46 -7.37 3.08
C SER A 361 11.12 -8.57 2.22
N GLY A 362 9.84 -8.72 1.86
CA GLY A 362 9.39 -9.81 0.98
C GLY A 362 9.99 -9.72 -0.43
N VAL A 363 10.24 -8.50 -0.92
CA VAL A 363 10.88 -8.32 -2.23
C VAL A 363 12.33 -8.83 -2.25
N SER A 364 12.97 -8.97 -1.09
CA SER A 364 14.31 -9.57 -0.98
C SER A 364 14.33 -11.06 -1.36
N GLU A 365 13.17 -11.73 -1.33
CA GLU A 365 13.02 -13.13 -1.72
C GLU A 365 13.12 -13.34 -3.24
N VAL A 366 12.73 -12.33 -4.01
CA VAL A 366 12.57 -12.42 -5.46
C VAL A 366 13.59 -11.62 -6.28
N LEU A 367 14.32 -10.70 -5.65
CA LEU A 367 15.36 -9.92 -6.29
C LEU A 367 16.75 -10.43 -5.89
N THR A 368 17.61 -10.70 -6.88
CA THR A 368 19.00 -11.16 -6.70
C THR A 368 20.02 -10.09 -7.04
N HIS A 369 19.78 -9.29 -8.07
CA HIS A 369 20.69 -8.26 -8.54
C HIS A 369 20.44 -6.90 -7.89
N VAL A 370 20.34 -6.92 -6.56
CA VAL A 370 20.16 -5.75 -5.70
C VAL A 370 21.10 -5.86 -4.49
N LEU A 371 21.42 -4.74 -3.88
CA LEU A 371 22.19 -4.77 -2.65
C LEU A 371 21.24 -4.92 -1.45
N LYS A 372 21.47 -5.95 -0.62
CA LYS A 372 20.66 -6.25 0.56
C LYS A 372 21.43 -5.90 1.83
N VAL A 373 20.76 -5.25 2.77
CA VAL A 373 21.33 -4.78 4.04
C VAL A 373 20.43 -5.20 5.21
N ASP A 374 20.98 -5.30 6.39
CA ASP A 374 20.18 -5.28 7.61
C ASP A 374 19.83 -3.82 7.91
N PHE A 375 18.54 -3.53 8.19
CA PHE A 375 18.07 -2.14 8.31
C PHE A 375 18.79 -1.35 9.42
N TRP A 376 19.24 -2.03 10.47
CA TRP A 376 19.97 -1.44 11.60
C TRP A 376 21.44 -1.19 11.31
N ASP A 377 22.03 -1.83 10.28
CA ASP A 377 23.44 -1.64 9.92
C ASP A 377 23.63 -0.40 9.06
N VAL A 378 23.62 0.75 9.74
CA VAL A 378 23.78 2.08 9.12
C VAL A 378 25.11 2.21 8.40
N ASP A 379 26.16 1.54 8.88
CA ASP A 379 27.48 1.56 8.25
C ASP A 379 27.47 0.80 6.94
N GLU A 380 26.87 -0.37 6.90
CA GLU A 380 26.72 -1.15 5.67
C GLU A 380 25.86 -0.40 4.64
N ILE A 381 24.75 0.22 5.08
CA ILE A 381 23.90 1.06 4.20
C ILE A 381 24.73 2.18 3.59
N ALA A 382 25.47 2.94 4.40
CA ALA A 382 26.30 4.05 3.93
C ALA A 382 27.40 3.59 2.97
N ASN A 383 28.09 2.51 3.29
CA ASN A 383 29.15 1.94 2.46
C ASN A 383 28.62 1.50 1.08
N LYS A 384 27.45 0.86 1.04
CA LYS A 384 26.81 0.44 -0.22
C LYS A 384 26.32 1.63 -1.04
N ILE A 385 25.78 2.69 -0.40
CA ILE A 385 25.45 3.95 -1.10
C ILE A 385 26.70 4.52 -1.76
N VAL A 386 27.79 4.69 -1.02
CA VAL A 386 29.07 5.21 -1.54
C VAL A 386 29.58 4.34 -2.68
N ALA A 387 29.54 3.01 -2.54
CA ALA A 387 30.00 2.09 -3.58
C ALA A 387 29.21 2.26 -4.88
N VAL A 388 27.87 2.30 -4.83
CA VAL A 388 27.03 2.47 -6.03
C VAL A 388 27.28 3.83 -6.69
N LEU A 389 27.42 4.89 -5.91
CA LEU A 389 27.58 6.24 -6.44
C LEU A 389 29.00 6.51 -7.01
N LYS A 390 30.03 5.87 -6.45
CA LYS A 390 31.45 6.05 -6.87
C LYS A 390 31.90 5.11 -7.99
N TYR A 391 31.25 3.95 -8.15
CA TYR A 391 31.69 2.93 -9.10
C TYR A 391 30.67 2.72 -10.23
N PRO A 392 30.77 3.45 -11.36
CA PRO A 392 29.86 3.35 -12.50
C PRO A 392 29.63 1.92 -13.03
N PRO A 393 30.65 1.02 -13.07
CA PRO A 393 30.40 -0.36 -13.48
C PRO A 393 29.42 -1.11 -12.57
N LEU A 394 29.52 -0.91 -11.24
CA LEU A 394 28.59 -1.51 -10.28
C LEU A 394 27.18 -0.96 -10.50
N GLN A 395 27.03 0.36 -10.61
CA GLN A 395 25.74 1.01 -10.87
C GLN A 395 25.09 0.48 -12.16
N THR A 396 25.88 0.35 -13.24
CA THR A 396 25.40 -0.15 -14.53
C THR A 396 24.95 -1.61 -14.43
N THR A 397 25.73 -2.44 -13.75
CA THR A 397 25.41 -3.86 -13.55
C THR A 397 24.09 -4.01 -12.77
N LEU A 398 23.96 -3.32 -11.63
CA LEU A 398 22.74 -3.37 -10.81
C LEU A 398 21.52 -2.90 -11.58
N ARG A 399 21.65 -1.80 -12.35
CA ARG A 399 20.57 -1.27 -13.17
C ARG A 399 20.11 -2.25 -14.25
N ASN A 400 21.05 -2.77 -15.03
CA ASN A 400 20.73 -3.64 -16.17
C ASN A 400 20.13 -4.97 -15.74
N HIS A 401 20.73 -5.63 -14.74
CA HIS A 401 20.25 -6.92 -14.24
C HIS A 401 18.97 -6.76 -13.40
N GLY A 402 18.88 -5.72 -12.57
CA GLY A 402 17.67 -5.43 -11.81
C GLY A 402 16.46 -5.15 -12.69
N ASN A 403 16.62 -4.34 -13.76
CA ASN A 403 15.57 -4.12 -14.75
C ASN A 403 15.16 -5.42 -15.46
N PHE A 404 16.10 -6.33 -15.71
CA PHE A 404 15.79 -7.64 -16.30
C PHE A 404 14.99 -8.54 -15.35
N GLU A 405 15.33 -8.54 -14.05
CA GLU A 405 14.60 -9.31 -13.03
C GLU A 405 13.16 -8.83 -12.86
N VAL A 406 12.98 -7.51 -12.80
CA VAL A 406 11.64 -6.92 -12.57
C VAL A 406 10.64 -7.26 -13.67
N ARG A 407 11.12 -7.51 -14.91
CA ARG A 407 10.27 -7.93 -16.04
C ARG A 407 9.57 -9.27 -15.82
N ARG A 408 10.03 -10.09 -14.89
CA ARG A 408 9.44 -11.39 -14.54
C ARG A 408 8.39 -11.30 -13.45
N LEU A 409 8.30 -10.15 -12.75
CA LEU A 409 7.35 -9.92 -11.67
C LEU A 409 6.12 -9.17 -12.20
N ARG A 410 5.20 -9.91 -12.83
CA ARG A 410 4.04 -9.32 -13.50
C ARG A 410 2.76 -9.60 -12.71
N TRP A 411 1.89 -8.63 -12.65
CA TRP A 411 0.56 -8.80 -12.06
C TRP A 411 -0.24 -9.94 -12.69
N LYS A 412 -0.02 -10.25 -13.98
CA LYS A 412 -0.66 -11.38 -14.64
C LYS A 412 -0.34 -12.70 -13.94
N ASP A 413 0.89 -12.89 -13.49
CA ASP A 413 1.31 -14.13 -12.84
C ASP A 413 0.71 -14.23 -11.43
N SER A 414 0.56 -13.09 -10.73
CA SER A 414 -0.16 -12.99 -9.45
C SER A 414 -1.65 -13.30 -9.61
N ALA A 415 -2.30 -12.71 -10.61
CA ALA A 415 -3.71 -12.96 -10.92
C ALA A 415 -3.98 -14.41 -11.31
N GLN A 416 -3.08 -15.03 -12.08
CA GLN A 416 -3.20 -16.44 -12.45
C GLN A 416 -3.18 -17.35 -11.21
N LYS A 417 -2.26 -17.12 -10.27
CA LYS A 417 -2.21 -17.87 -9.01
C LYS A 417 -3.47 -17.64 -8.14
N CYS A 418 -3.98 -16.41 -8.10
CA CYS A 418 -5.25 -16.15 -7.41
C CYS A 418 -6.40 -16.93 -8.06
N ALA A 419 -6.48 -16.96 -9.40
CA ALA A 419 -7.49 -17.71 -10.13
C ALA A 419 -7.42 -19.22 -9.83
N GLU A 420 -6.22 -19.79 -9.80
CA GLU A 420 -5.98 -21.18 -9.44
C GLU A 420 -6.49 -21.50 -8.01
N ILE A 421 -6.23 -20.59 -7.05
CA ILE A 421 -6.72 -20.71 -5.67
C ILE A 421 -8.26 -20.69 -5.63
N TYR A 422 -8.90 -19.81 -6.42
CA TYR A 422 -10.36 -19.76 -6.49
C TYR A 422 -10.95 -21.02 -7.09
N GLU A 423 -10.35 -21.53 -8.18
CA GLU A 423 -10.77 -22.76 -8.83
C GLU A 423 -10.62 -23.98 -7.90
N GLU A 424 -9.51 -24.10 -7.15
CA GLU A 424 -9.32 -25.13 -6.13
C GLU A 424 -10.47 -25.17 -5.11
N LEU A 425 -10.94 -24.01 -4.66
CA LEU A 425 -12.03 -23.90 -3.68
C LEU A 425 -13.37 -24.34 -4.25
N LEU A 426 -13.64 -24.05 -5.52
CA LEU A 426 -14.91 -24.39 -6.17
C LEU A 426 -15.01 -25.88 -6.57
N VAL A 427 -13.89 -26.58 -6.71
CA VAL A 427 -13.88 -28.03 -6.99
C VAL A 427 -14.07 -28.85 -5.71
N THR A 428 -13.75 -28.26 -4.55
CA THR A 428 -13.77 -28.95 -3.25
C THR A 428 -15.16 -28.90 -2.57
N VAL A 429 -16.09 -28.11 -3.11
CA VAL A 429 -17.50 -28.01 -2.70
C VAL A 429 -18.34 -28.92 -3.60
#